data_7668c6124a750a5d5690c63051f49e02
#
_entry.id   7668c6124a750a5d5690c63051f49e02
#
_cell.length_a   1.000
_cell.length_b   1.000
_cell.length_c   1.000
_cell.angle_alpha   90.00
_cell.angle_beta   90.00
_cell.angle_gamma   90.00
#
_symmetry.space_group_name_H-M   'P 1'
#
loop_
_entity.id
_entity.type
_entity.pdbx_description
1 polymer ?
#
loop_
_entity_poly.entity_id
_entity_poly.type
_entity_poly.pdbx_seq_one_letter_code
_entity_poly.pdbx_strand_id
1 'polypeptide(L)'
;HPTGEISSHYWFHNESWLSFNILQSGHYRRMDPVYRFSGMYAQLNPIKPFVNAEPSYEDIPVLFWEYFDYAKFGKKKEDIIGDNGLIKDTTYFTDGIYDDYDIRMQAYWTYFSGAAGYTYGNNAIWQMYKPGGKYHVPCLTFWDGALDRPGAECMRYVKSLFTMYPLDRFRPDLSVLFGINYNDASYITPVLAKDKTFILVYLSQGQDVRIQMSKLRSLGKAYWFNPRNGARTLIGPVEN
;
A
#
# COMPACT_ATOMS: atom_id res chain seq x y z
N HIS A 1 -10.68 13.46 -7.50
CA HIS A 1 -10.28 12.87 -6.23
C HIS A 1 -9.53 13.88 -5.37
N PRO A 2 -9.46 13.69 -4.05
CA PRO A 2 -8.72 14.60 -3.17
C PRO A 2 -7.21 14.52 -3.41
N THR A 3 -6.46 15.52 -2.94
CA THR A 3 -5.00 15.54 -2.99
C THR A 3 -4.43 15.40 -1.58
N GLY A 4 -3.29 14.73 -1.47
CA GLY A 4 -2.43 14.68 -0.29
C GLY A 4 -3.11 14.28 1.03
N GLU A 5 -3.02 13.04 1.44
CA GLU A 5 -3.51 12.50 2.71
C GLU A 5 -4.97 12.88 3.06
N ILE A 6 -5.77 13.20 2.06
CA ILE A 6 -7.15 13.68 2.20
C ILE A 6 -8.10 12.66 1.58
N SER A 7 -9.34 12.67 2.05
CA SER A 7 -10.39 11.79 1.58
C SER A 7 -11.64 12.55 1.17
N SER A 8 -12.34 12.02 0.17
CA SER A 8 -13.62 12.56 -0.32
C SER A 8 -14.70 12.68 0.76
N HIS A 9 -14.58 11.92 1.87
CA HIS A 9 -15.59 11.96 2.93
C HIS A 9 -15.73 13.32 3.59
N TYR A 10 -14.66 14.14 3.60
CA TYR A 10 -14.72 15.48 4.19
C TYR A 10 -15.77 16.39 3.56
N TRP A 11 -16.07 16.19 2.26
CA TRP A 11 -16.99 17.05 1.50
C TRP A 11 -18.25 16.33 1.05
N PHE A 12 -18.16 15.05 0.72
CA PHE A 12 -19.18 14.37 -0.08
C PHE A 12 -19.78 13.13 0.59
N HIS A 13 -19.36 12.80 1.83
CA HIS A 13 -19.79 11.54 2.45
C HIS A 13 -21.30 11.38 2.54
N ASN A 14 -22.03 12.48 2.83
CA ASN A 14 -23.48 12.46 3.01
C ASN A 14 -24.26 12.61 1.72
N GLU A 15 -23.59 12.85 0.61
CA GLU A 15 -24.23 12.96 -0.69
C GLU A 15 -24.83 11.63 -1.13
N SER A 16 -26.09 11.65 -1.58
CA SER A 16 -26.82 10.45 -1.98
C SER A 16 -26.26 9.77 -3.23
N TRP A 17 -25.60 10.53 -4.11
CA TRP A 17 -24.94 10.01 -5.32
C TRP A 17 -23.59 9.35 -5.04
N LEU A 18 -22.96 9.57 -3.86
CA LEU A 18 -21.66 9.00 -3.54
C LEU A 18 -21.82 7.56 -3.03
N SER A 19 -21.41 6.58 -3.83
CA SER A 19 -21.47 5.16 -3.47
C SER A 19 -20.31 4.70 -2.58
N PHE A 20 -19.12 5.30 -2.71
CA PHE A 20 -17.94 4.98 -1.92
C PHE A 20 -17.02 6.19 -1.79
N ASN A 21 -16.20 6.21 -0.75
CA ASN A 21 -15.20 7.23 -0.56
C ASN A 21 -13.88 6.85 -1.24
N ILE A 22 -13.11 7.85 -1.63
CA ILE A 22 -11.73 7.67 -2.09
C ILE A 22 -10.78 8.49 -1.23
N LEU A 23 -9.59 7.97 -1.03
CA LEU A 23 -8.48 8.68 -0.41
C LEU A 23 -7.26 8.67 -1.31
N GLN A 24 -6.39 9.65 -1.12
CA GLN A 24 -5.04 9.67 -1.63
C GLN A 24 -4.11 9.62 -0.43
N SER A 25 -3.36 8.52 -0.24
CA SER A 25 -2.29 8.48 0.77
C SER A 25 -1.05 9.24 0.30
N GLY A 26 -0.82 9.24 -1.02
CA GLY A 26 0.13 10.16 -1.65
C GLY A 26 1.60 9.75 -1.57
N HIS A 27 2.49 10.75 -1.73
CA HIS A 27 3.92 10.54 -1.98
C HIS A 27 4.81 11.26 -0.94
N TYR A 28 4.31 11.40 0.31
CA TYR A 28 4.96 12.22 1.34
C TYR A 28 6.06 11.47 2.11
N ARG A 29 5.98 10.14 2.21
CA ARG A 29 6.91 9.33 3.00
C ARG A 29 6.85 7.86 2.60
N ARG A 30 7.97 7.15 2.69
CA ARG A 30 8.04 5.73 2.34
C ARG A 30 7.10 4.84 3.16
N MET A 31 6.95 5.11 4.43
CA MET A 31 6.15 4.34 5.37
C MET A 31 4.86 5.09 5.70
N ASP A 32 4.03 5.36 4.70
CA ASP A 32 2.78 6.05 4.95
C ASP A 32 1.83 5.16 5.77
N PRO A 33 1.38 5.63 6.95
CA PRO A 33 0.56 4.84 7.86
C PRO A 33 -0.89 4.74 7.39
N VAL A 34 -1.11 4.21 6.19
CA VAL A 34 -2.46 4.08 5.56
C VAL A 34 -3.45 3.29 6.42
N TYR A 35 -2.97 2.44 7.33
CA TYR A 35 -3.82 1.74 8.29
C TYR A 35 -4.61 2.67 9.23
N ARG A 36 -4.18 3.92 9.40
CA ARG A 36 -4.89 4.93 10.21
C ARG A 36 -6.23 5.33 9.62
N PHE A 37 -6.38 5.25 8.30
CA PHE A 37 -7.63 5.62 7.63
C PHE A 37 -8.79 4.68 7.99
N SER A 38 -8.52 3.42 8.36
CA SER A 38 -9.58 2.46 8.74
C SER A 38 -10.40 2.93 9.92
N GLY A 39 -9.76 3.44 10.97
CA GLY A 39 -10.45 3.96 12.16
C GLY A 39 -11.36 5.14 11.83
N MET A 40 -10.95 5.98 10.90
CA MET A 40 -11.75 7.12 10.43
C MET A 40 -13.02 6.65 9.71
N TYR A 41 -12.88 5.73 8.74
CA TYR A 41 -14.03 5.27 7.95
C TYR A 41 -15.02 4.44 8.76
N ALA A 42 -14.56 3.69 9.77
CA ALA A 42 -15.42 2.91 10.65
C ALA A 42 -16.35 3.77 11.51
N GLN A 43 -16.08 5.05 11.69
CA GLN A 43 -16.87 5.99 12.49
C GLN A 43 -17.89 6.78 11.65
N LEU A 44 -17.85 6.68 10.33
CA LEU A 44 -18.75 7.42 9.45
C LEU A 44 -20.14 6.76 9.40
N ASN A 45 -21.17 7.60 9.29
CA ASN A 45 -22.55 7.15 9.12
C ASN A 45 -23.21 7.91 7.97
N PRO A 46 -23.81 7.22 6.96
CA PRO A 46 -23.83 5.77 6.81
C PRO A 46 -22.44 5.20 6.52
N ILE A 47 -22.20 3.92 6.85
CA ILE A 47 -20.96 3.25 6.46
C ILE A 47 -20.93 3.12 4.94
N LYS A 48 -19.90 3.68 4.29
CA LYS A 48 -19.63 3.52 2.86
C LYS A 48 -18.28 2.86 2.63
N PRO A 49 -18.12 2.05 1.59
CA PRO A 49 -16.80 1.53 1.20
C PRO A 49 -15.80 2.66 0.98
N PHE A 50 -14.51 2.37 1.11
CA PHE A 50 -13.47 3.30 0.73
C PHE A 50 -12.39 2.62 -0.10
N VAL A 51 -11.73 3.39 -0.97
CA VAL A 51 -10.67 2.95 -1.87
C VAL A 51 -9.47 3.87 -1.69
N ASN A 52 -8.28 3.31 -1.53
CA ASN A 52 -7.05 4.08 -1.69
C ASN A 52 -6.80 4.25 -3.21
N ALA A 53 -7.28 5.36 -3.74
CA ALA A 53 -7.33 5.62 -5.18
C ALA A 53 -6.00 6.14 -5.73
N GLU A 54 -5.15 6.73 -4.87
CA GLU A 54 -3.81 7.15 -5.22
C GLU A 54 -2.85 6.94 -4.05
N PRO A 55 -2.35 5.71 -3.87
CA PRO A 55 -1.21 5.45 -3.02
C PRO A 55 0.08 5.95 -3.67
N SER A 56 1.22 5.75 -3.02
CA SER A 56 2.51 6.02 -3.64
C SER A 56 2.71 5.17 -4.90
N TYR A 57 3.32 5.75 -5.92
CA TYR A 57 3.63 5.05 -7.16
C TYR A 57 5.01 4.41 -7.08
N GLU A 58 5.15 3.21 -7.62
CA GLU A 58 6.46 2.58 -7.81
C GLU A 58 7.33 3.44 -8.72
N ASP A 59 8.62 3.53 -8.43
CA ASP A 59 9.63 4.31 -9.15
C ASP A 59 9.47 5.84 -9.09
N ILE A 60 8.55 6.40 -8.29
CA ILE A 60 8.49 7.84 -8.09
C ILE A 60 9.35 8.24 -6.88
N PRO A 61 10.12 9.35 -6.94
CA PRO A 61 10.81 9.85 -5.76
C PRO A 61 9.83 10.28 -4.66
N VAL A 62 10.16 9.96 -3.42
CA VAL A 62 9.44 10.48 -2.25
C VAL A 62 9.56 12.00 -2.25
N LEU A 63 8.47 12.73 -1.94
CA LEU A 63 8.45 14.19 -1.98
C LEU A 63 8.96 14.76 -3.32
N PHE A 64 8.66 14.13 -4.43
CA PHE A 64 9.24 14.44 -5.76
C PHE A 64 9.22 15.92 -6.12
N TRP A 65 8.24 16.67 -5.64
CA TRP A 65 8.13 18.13 -5.89
C TRP A 65 9.23 18.94 -5.25
N GLU A 66 9.89 18.44 -4.18
CA GLU A 66 11.03 19.09 -3.52
C GLU A 66 12.29 19.05 -4.39
N TYR A 67 12.36 18.12 -5.34
CA TYR A 67 13.53 17.85 -6.17
C TYR A 67 13.48 18.47 -7.57
N PHE A 68 12.48 19.30 -7.87
CA PHE A 68 12.39 19.95 -9.18
C PHE A 68 13.39 21.10 -9.36
N ASP A 69 13.82 21.73 -8.27
CA ASP A 69 14.86 22.76 -8.28
C ASP A 69 16.23 22.15 -7.96
N TYR A 70 16.94 21.72 -9.01
CA TYR A 70 18.25 21.11 -8.88
C TYR A 70 19.27 22.06 -8.22
N ALA A 71 19.17 23.37 -8.47
CA ALA A 71 20.09 24.38 -7.93
C ALA A 71 20.00 24.48 -6.39
N LYS A 72 18.82 24.22 -5.81
CA LYS A 72 18.61 24.15 -4.34
C LYS A 72 19.56 23.13 -3.69
N PHE A 73 19.95 22.09 -4.43
CA PHE A 73 20.84 21.00 -3.99
C PHE A 73 22.26 21.13 -4.54
N GLY A 74 22.62 22.27 -5.15
CA GLY A 74 23.95 22.49 -5.75
C GLY A 74 24.24 21.62 -6.96
N LYS A 75 23.19 21.18 -7.68
CA LYS A 75 23.27 20.28 -8.85
C LYS A 75 22.73 20.98 -10.08
N LYS A 76 23.06 20.41 -11.25
CA LYS A 76 22.43 20.71 -12.53
C LYS A 76 21.56 19.51 -12.94
N LYS A 77 20.59 19.77 -13.81
CA LYS A 77 19.73 18.71 -14.34
C LYS A 77 20.54 17.59 -15.00
N GLU A 78 21.58 17.93 -15.73
CA GLU A 78 22.45 17.00 -16.45
C GLU A 78 23.26 16.09 -15.51
N ASP A 79 23.43 16.49 -14.24
CA ASP A 79 24.09 15.63 -13.24
C ASP A 79 23.19 14.46 -12.83
N ILE A 80 21.86 14.65 -12.88
CA ILE A 80 20.86 13.72 -12.37
C ILE A 80 20.17 12.96 -13.50
N ILE A 81 19.91 13.63 -14.62
CA ILE A 81 19.21 13.08 -15.78
C ILE A 81 20.21 12.82 -16.91
N GLY A 82 20.21 11.63 -17.44
CA GLY A 82 21.05 11.23 -18.59
C GLY A 82 20.52 11.78 -19.92
N ASP A 83 21.33 11.67 -20.96
CA ASP A 83 20.98 12.11 -22.32
C ASP A 83 19.75 11.40 -22.90
N ASN A 84 19.47 10.19 -22.41
CA ASN A 84 18.26 9.44 -22.75
C ASN A 84 17.00 9.96 -22.00
N GLY A 85 17.14 10.94 -21.11
CA GLY A 85 16.04 11.52 -20.34
C GLY A 85 15.64 10.74 -19.09
N LEU A 86 16.35 9.67 -18.74
CA LEU A 86 16.10 8.87 -17.55
C LEU A 86 16.99 9.32 -16.38
N ILE A 87 16.56 9.02 -15.15
CA ILE A 87 17.37 9.22 -13.94
C ILE A 87 18.63 8.34 -14.06
N LYS A 88 19.81 8.95 -13.92
CA LYS A 88 21.10 8.27 -13.85
C LYS A 88 21.74 8.30 -12.47
N ASP A 89 21.34 9.24 -11.63
CA ASP A 89 21.78 9.35 -10.23
C ASP A 89 20.60 9.34 -9.28
N THR A 90 20.30 8.18 -8.71
CA THR A 90 19.21 8.01 -7.73
C THR A 90 19.57 8.57 -6.36
N THR A 91 20.85 8.78 -6.05
CA THR A 91 21.30 9.28 -4.74
C THR A 91 20.94 10.74 -4.52
N TYR A 92 20.59 11.45 -5.59
CA TYR A 92 20.05 12.81 -5.52
C TYR A 92 18.75 12.88 -4.70
N PHE A 93 17.93 11.85 -4.77
CA PHE A 93 16.64 11.78 -4.08
C PHE A 93 16.86 11.24 -2.65
N THR A 94 17.27 12.12 -1.74
CA THR A 94 17.69 11.75 -0.38
C THR A 94 16.58 11.13 0.47
N ASP A 95 15.30 11.44 0.18
CA ASP A 95 14.14 10.80 0.81
C ASP A 95 13.84 9.40 0.20
N GLY A 96 14.57 9.03 -0.85
CA GLY A 96 14.47 7.76 -1.55
C GLY A 96 13.47 7.77 -2.71
N ILE A 97 13.31 6.60 -3.30
CA ILE A 97 12.38 6.30 -4.39
C ILE A 97 11.54 5.11 -3.94
N TYR A 98 10.23 5.16 -4.16
CA TYR A 98 9.34 4.05 -3.79
C TYR A 98 9.68 2.80 -4.60
N ASP A 99 9.79 1.68 -3.90
CA ASP A 99 10.09 0.37 -4.48
C ASP A 99 8.93 -0.64 -4.24
N ASP A 100 9.14 -1.88 -4.67
CA ASP A 100 8.14 -2.94 -4.53
C ASP A 100 7.76 -3.25 -3.08
N TYR A 101 8.67 -3.02 -2.13
CA TYR A 101 8.38 -3.19 -0.71
C TYR A 101 7.34 -2.18 -0.24
N ASP A 102 7.52 -0.89 -0.60
CA ASP A 102 6.60 0.18 -0.24
C ASP A 102 5.20 -0.06 -0.82
N ILE A 103 5.14 -0.41 -2.11
CA ILE A 103 3.90 -0.68 -2.83
C ILE A 103 3.15 -1.87 -2.22
N ARG A 104 3.86 -2.96 -1.96
CA ARG A 104 3.32 -4.16 -1.34
C ARG A 104 2.79 -3.87 0.06
N MET A 105 3.59 -3.21 0.89
CA MET A 105 3.23 -2.84 2.26
C MET A 105 1.96 -2.00 2.27
N GLN A 106 1.89 -0.95 1.46
CA GLN A 106 0.72 -0.08 1.38
C GLN A 106 -0.53 -0.83 0.90
N ALA A 107 -0.40 -1.72 -0.08
CA ALA A 107 -1.53 -2.52 -0.55
C ALA A 107 -2.11 -3.40 0.56
N TYR A 108 -1.26 -4.16 1.26
CA TYR A 108 -1.73 -5.01 2.36
C TYR A 108 -2.27 -4.20 3.52
N TRP A 109 -1.60 -3.14 3.96
CA TRP A 109 -2.13 -2.27 5.02
C TRP A 109 -3.48 -1.66 4.64
N THR A 110 -3.66 -1.25 3.38
CA THR A 110 -4.93 -0.72 2.89
C THR A 110 -6.05 -1.74 3.01
N TYR A 111 -5.88 -2.93 2.45
CA TYR A 111 -6.92 -3.95 2.46
C TYR A 111 -7.18 -4.52 3.85
N PHE A 112 -6.15 -4.79 4.64
CA PHE A 112 -6.28 -5.31 6.00
C PHE A 112 -6.85 -4.26 6.96
N SER A 113 -6.90 -3.00 6.55
CA SER A 113 -7.58 -1.92 7.24
C SER A 113 -9.05 -1.75 6.85
N GLY A 114 -9.57 -2.65 6.01
CA GLY A 114 -10.98 -2.69 5.62
C GLY A 114 -11.33 -1.92 4.36
N ALA A 115 -10.36 -1.48 3.58
CA ALA A 115 -10.61 -0.86 2.28
C ALA A 115 -11.23 -1.86 1.29
N ALA A 116 -12.11 -1.35 0.43
CA ALA A 116 -12.71 -2.10 -0.67
C ALA A 116 -11.79 -2.15 -1.91
N GLY A 117 -10.77 -1.31 -1.97
CA GLY A 117 -9.86 -1.26 -3.12
C GLY A 117 -8.56 -0.50 -2.86
N TYR A 118 -7.61 -0.78 -3.75
CA TYR A 118 -6.29 -0.16 -3.82
C TYR A 118 -5.91 -0.03 -5.30
N THR A 119 -5.37 1.11 -5.71
CA THR A 119 -4.94 1.36 -7.09
C THR A 119 -3.42 1.33 -7.15
N TYR A 120 -2.86 0.37 -7.88
CA TYR A 120 -1.43 0.37 -8.18
C TYR A 120 -1.08 1.52 -9.15
N GLY A 121 0.02 2.20 -8.90
CA GLY A 121 0.59 3.21 -9.80
C GLY A 121 2.09 3.00 -10.01
N ASN A 122 2.59 3.44 -11.17
CA ASN A 122 4.02 3.51 -11.49
C ASN A 122 4.34 4.84 -12.16
N ASN A 123 5.48 5.42 -11.82
CA ASN A 123 5.88 6.76 -12.26
C ASN A 123 5.95 6.91 -13.79
N ALA A 124 6.50 5.93 -14.49
CA ALA A 124 6.62 6.02 -15.95
C ALA A 124 5.31 5.72 -16.67
N ILE A 125 4.47 4.83 -16.10
CA ILE A 125 3.21 4.39 -16.72
C ILE A 125 2.17 5.50 -16.71
N TRP A 126 1.92 6.17 -15.57
CA TRP A 126 0.86 7.17 -15.47
C TRP A 126 1.06 8.35 -16.42
N GLN A 127 2.31 8.70 -16.73
CA GLN A 127 2.64 9.78 -17.65
C GLN A 127 2.99 9.29 -19.08
N MET A 128 2.87 7.98 -19.34
CA MET A 128 3.18 7.34 -20.64
C MET A 128 4.55 7.77 -21.17
N TYR A 129 5.56 7.87 -20.27
CA TYR A 129 6.86 8.41 -20.59
C TYR A 129 7.62 7.53 -21.60
N LYS A 130 8.07 8.10 -22.70
CA LYS A 130 8.74 7.42 -23.81
C LYS A 130 9.97 8.19 -24.30
N PRO A 131 10.89 7.56 -25.06
CA PRO A 131 12.04 8.23 -25.65
C PRO A 131 11.63 9.50 -26.39
N GLY A 132 12.36 10.62 -26.15
CA GLY A 132 12.09 11.93 -26.75
C GLY A 132 10.83 12.63 -26.21
N GLY A 133 10.09 12.02 -25.30
CA GLY A 133 8.95 12.63 -24.63
C GLY A 133 9.34 13.61 -23.52
N LYS A 134 8.35 14.34 -23.02
CA LYS A 134 8.50 15.16 -21.81
C LYS A 134 7.95 14.39 -20.62
N TYR A 135 8.65 14.43 -19.51
CA TYR A 135 8.15 13.91 -18.22
C TYR A 135 7.64 15.05 -17.34
N HIS A 136 6.71 14.75 -16.46
CA HIS A 136 6.29 15.61 -15.35
C HIS A 136 7.18 15.36 -14.11
N VAL A 137 7.45 14.09 -13.83
CA VAL A 137 8.38 13.64 -12.79
C VAL A 137 9.45 12.79 -13.44
N PRO A 138 10.76 13.00 -13.16
CA PRO A 138 11.83 12.18 -13.70
C PRO A 138 11.60 10.68 -13.48
N CYS A 139 11.93 9.85 -14.46
CA CYS A 139 11.65 8.41 -14.44
C CYS A 139 12.93 7.58 -14.46
N LEU A 140 12.88 6.40 -13.83
CA LEU A 140 13.93 5.39 -13.86
C LEU A 140 13.95 4.60 -15.18
N THR A 141 12.78 4.47 -15.82
CA THR A 141 12.61 3.73 -17.08
C THR A 141 11.53 4.37 -17.94
N PHE A 142 11.36 3.92 -19.17
CA PHE A 142 10.20 4.26 -19.99
C PHE A 142 8.99 3.40 -19.61
N TRP A 143 7.79 3.82 -20.02
CA TRP A 143 6.54 3.20 -19.59
C TRP A 143 6.44 1.71 -19.95
N ASP A 144 6.95 1.31 -21.11
CA ASP A 144 6.96 -0.09 -21.58
C ASP A 144 7.89 -0.97 -20.74
N GLY A 145 9.03 -0.45 -20.30
CA GLY A 145 9.93 -1.12 -19.37
C GLY A 145 9.44 -1.16 -17.93
N ALA A 146 8.35 -0.44 -17.62
CA ALA A 146 7.76 -0.39 -16.29
C ALA A 146 6.58 -1.38 -16.09
N LEU A 147 6.12 -2.04 -17.16
CA LEU A 147 4.93 -2.91 -17.10
C LEU A 147 5.11 -4.12 -16.16
N ASP A 148 6.34 -4.66 -16.10
CA ASP A 148 6.68 -5.85 -15.31
C ASP A 148 7.52 -5.51 -14.06
N ARG A 149 7.28 -4.33 -13.47
CA ARG A 149 7.98 -3.96 -12.22
C ARG A 149 7.56 -4.86 -11.06
N PRO A 150 8.48 -5.11 -10.10
CA PRO A 150 8.22 -6.02 -8.99
C PRO A 150 6.99 -5.66 -8.14
N GLY A 151 6.67 -4.37 -7.98
CA GLY A 151 5.45 -3.94 -7.27
C GLY A 151 4.17 -4.31 -8.04
N ALA A 152 4.18 -4.20 -9.38
CA ALA A 152 3.07 -4.65 -10.22
C ALA A 152 2.86 -6.17 -10.06
N GLU A 153 3.94 -6.95 -10.08
CA GLU A 153 3.89 -8.41 -9.90
C GLU A 153 3.33 -8.78 -8.51
N CYS A 154 3.67 -8.02 -7.46
CA CYS A 154 3.12 -8.24 -6.12
C CYS A 154 1.59 -8.13 -6.08
N MET A 155 0.96 -7.33 -6.96
CA MET A 155 -0.50 -7.18 -6.99
C MET A 155 -1.22 -8.47 -7.42
N ARG A 156 -0.56 -9.36 -8.17
CA ARG A 156 -1.09 -10.70 -8.49
C ARG A 156 -1.28 -11.53 -7.22
N TYR A 157 -0.36 -11.45 -6.29
CA TYR A 157 -0.41 -12.20 -5.02
C TYR A 157 -1.42 -11.59 -4.06
N VAL A 158 -1.56 -10.27 -4.05
CA VAL A 158 -2.66 -9.57 -3.35
C VAL A 158 -3.99 -10.09 -3.86
N LYS A 159 -4.21 -10.10 -5.18
CA LYS A 159 -5.43 -10.64 -5.82
C LYS A 159 -5.64 -12.11 -5.46
N SER A 160 -4.60 -12.93 -5.52
CA SER A 160 -4.67 -14.36 -5.17
C SER A 160 -5.15 -14.57 -3.72
N LEU A 161 -4.61 -13.81 -2.77
CA LEU A 161 -5.04 -13.87 -1.37
C LEU A 161 -6.54 -13.56 -1.22
N PHE A 162 -7.02 -12.51 -1.87
CA PHE A 162 -8.43 -12.09 -1.76
C PHE A 162 -9.40 -12.95 -2.58
N THR A 163 -8.90 -13.74 -3.51
CA THR A 163 -9.68 -14.82 -4.13
C THR A 163 -9.90 -15.97 -3.15
N MET A 164 -8.90 -16.29 -2.32
CA MET A 164 -9.02 -17.33 -1.28
C MET A 164 -9.84 -16.84 -0.07
N TYR A 165 -9.71 -15.56 0.28
CA TYR A 165 -10.33 -14.93 1.44
C TYR A 165 -11.06 -13.65 0.99
N PRO A 166 -12.36 -13.73 0.63
CA PRO A 166 -13.09 -12.59 0.09
C PRO A 166 -13.15 -11.39 1.06
N LEU A 167 -12.94 -10.18 0.51
CA LEU A 167 -12.86 -8.94 1.29
C LEU A 167 -14.12 -8.61 2.08
N ASP A 168 -15.29 -8.98 1.58
CA ASP A 168 -16.58 -8.78 2.24
C ASP A 168 -16.70 -9.53 3.57
N ARG A 169 -15.84 -10.53 3.78
CA ARG A 169 -15.71 -11.25 5.05
C ARG A 169 -14.75 -10.63 6.04
N PHE A 170 -13.97 -9.63 5.63
CA PHE A 170 -12.96 -9.01 6.47
C PHE A 170 -13.58 -8.10 7.54
N ARG A 171 -13.01 -8.20 8.73
CA ARG A 171 -13.21 -7.26 9.81
C ARG A 171 -11.85 -6.97 10.45
N PRO A 172 -11.28 -5.77 10.23
CA PRO A 172 -10.09 -5.34 10.96
C PRO A 172 -10.36 -5.45 12.48
N ASP A 173 -9.50 -6.14 13.20
CA ASP A 173 -9.72 -6.40 14.62
C ASP A 173 -8.40 -6.54 15.38
N LEU A 174 -7.94 -5.43 15.95
CA LEU A 174 -6.71 -5.38 16.74
C LEU A 174 -6.77 -6.27 17.99
N SER A 175 -7.96 -6.61 18.48
CA SER A 175 -8.10 -7.49 19.65
C SER A 175 -7.68 -8.94 19.37
N VAL A 176 -7.33 -9.27 18.13
CA VAL A 176 -6.70 -10.54 17.75
C VAL A 176 -5.25 -10.63 18.24
N LEU A 177 -4.60 -9.49 18.47
CA LEU A 177 -3.19 -9.44 18.85
C LEU A 177 -3.03 -9.39 20.38
N PHE A 178 -1.94 -10.01 20.87
CA PHE A 178 -1.42 -9.76 22.20
C PHE A 178 -0.23 -8.79 22.14
N GLY A 179 -0.17 -7.89 23.12
CA GLY A 179 0.94 -6.97 23.27
C GLY A 179 0.71 -5.62 22.59
N ILE A 180 1.80 -4.87 22.47
CA ILE A 180 1.78 -3.52 21.88
C ILE A 180 1.96 -3.63 20.37
N ASN A 181 1.11 -2.95 19.63
CA ASN A 181 1.25 -2.76 18.20
C ASN A 181 1.80 -1.34 17.97
N TYR A 182 3.08 -1.23 17.63
CA TYR A 182 3.74 0.06 17.46
C TYR A 182 3.27 0.75 16.19
N ASN A 183 3.11 2.07 16.28
CA ASN A 183 2.61 2.90 15.18
C ASN A 183 3.77 3.39 14.29
N ASP A 184 4.48 2.44 13.70
CA ASP A 184 5.65 2.63 12.86
C ASP A 184 5.67 1.59 11.71
N ALA A 185 6.83 1.41 11.10
CA ALA A 185 7.05 0.44 10.02
C ALA A 185 6.74 -1.01 10.41
N SER A 186 6.74 -1.34 11.69
CA SER A 186 6.43 -2.68 12.20
C SER A 186 4.95 -2.91 12.48
N TYR A 187 4.09 -1.94 12.17
CA TYR A 187 2.65 -2.03 12.44
C TYR A 187 2.02 -3.29 11.83
N ILE A 188 1.36 -4.04 12.68
CA ILE A 188 0.68 -5.30 12.32
C ILE A 188 -0.78 -5.01 12.02
N THR A 189 -1.28 -5.49 10.88
CA THR A 189 -2.69 -5.36 10.53
C THR A 189 -3.38 -6.73 10.56
N PRO A 190 -4.16 -7.03 11.62
CA PRO A 190 -4.93 -8.25 11.72
C PRO A 190 -6.34 -8.06 11.14
N VAL A 191 -6.85 -9.14 10.57
CA VAL A 191 -8.23 -9.31 10.12
C VAL A 191 -8.82 -10.56 10.74
N LEU A 192 -9.97 -10.44 11.35
CA LEU A 192 -10.81 -11.56 11.76
C LEU A 192 -11.97 -11.69 10.76
N ALA A 193 -12.21 -12.90 10.27
CA ALA A 193 -13.41 -13.14 9.47
C ALA A 193 -14.69 -12.85 10.27
N LYS A 194 -15.71 -12.25 9.64
CA LYS A 194 -17.00 -11.94 10.28
C LYS A 194 -17.66 -13.17 10.92
N ASP A 195 -17.49 -14.34 10.32
CA ASP A 195 -17.97 -15.63 10.81
C ASP A 195 -16.93 -16.39 11.67
N LYS A 196 -15.83 -15.74 12.02
CA LYS A 196 -14.73 -16.28 12.86
C LYS A 196 -14.09 -17.57 12.33
N THR A 197 -14.06 -17.77 11.01
CA THR A 197 -13.49 -18.98 10.40
C THR A 197 -12.00 -18.88 10.15
N PHE A 198 -11.46 -17.68 10.01
CA PHE A 198 -10.03 -17.44 9.82
C PHE A 198 -9.57 -16.12 10.44
N ILE A 199 -8.28 -16.05 10.72
CA ILE A 199 -7.54 -14.83 11.02
C ILE A 199 -6.47 -14.69 9.95
N LEU A 200 -6.33 -13.49 9.40
CA LEU A 200 -5.19 -13.11 8.57
C LEU A 200 -4.43 -12.01 9.31
N VAL A 201 -3.10 -12.09 9.27
CA VAL A 201 -2.24 -11.08 9.89
C VAL A 201 -1.16 -10.70 8.90
N TYR A 202 -1.08 -9.42 8.56
CA TYR A 202 0.00 -8.92 7.72
C TYR A 202 1.10 -8.31 8.60
N LEU A 203 2.31 -8.79 8.38
CA LEU A 203 3.55 -8.33 8.99
C LEU A 203 4.34 -7.63 7.88
N SER A 204 4.53 -6.33 7.98
CA SER A 204 5.32 -5.55 7.02
C SER A 204 6.81 -5.87 7.12
N GLN A 205 7.25 -6.24 8.31
CA GLN A 205 8.62 -6.66 8.63
C GLN A 205 8.64 -8.06 9.24
N GLY A 206 9.80 -8.70 9.24
CA GLY A 206 10.01 -9.96 9.97
C GLY A 206 9.98 -9.70 11.48
N GLN A 207 8.95 -10.23 12.15
CA GLN A 207 8.77 -10.05 13.59
C GLN A 207 7.90 -11.16 14.18
N ASP A 208 8.04 -11.35 15.49
CA ASP A 208 7.16 -12.25 16.23
C ASP A 208 5.76 -11.63 16.38
N VAL A 209 4.76 -12.50 16.32
CA VAL A 209 3.37 -12.12 16.57
C VAL A 209 2.69 -13.13 17.48
N ARG A 210 1.94 -12.64 18.46
CA ARG A 210 1.10 -13.47 19.34
C ARG A 210 -0.36 -13.20 19.03
N ILE A 211 -1.10 -14.28 18.73
CA ILE A 211 -2.48 -14.20 18.24
C ILE A 211 -3.42 -14.88 19.24
N GLN A 212 -4.55 -14.23 19.54
CA GLN A 212 -5.63 -14.77 20.37
C GLN A 212 -6.46 -15.78 19.59
N MET A 213 -6.08 -17.06 19.66
CA MET A 213 -6.76 -18.12 18.91
C MET A 213 -8.19 -18.39 19.38
N SER A 214 -8.53 -18.03 20.63
CA SER A 214 -9.91 -18.07 21.17
C SER A 214 -10.90 -17.18 20.40
N LYS A 215 -10.43 -16.29 19.54
CA LYS A 215 -11.29 -15.50 18.62
C LYS A 215 -11.86 -16.35 17.48
N LEU A 216 -11.23 -17.47 17.13
CA LEU A 216 -11.74 -18.39 16.11
C LEU A 216 -12.85 -19.28 16.69
N ARG A 217 -13.82 -19.66 15.85
CA ARG A 217 -14.88 -20.60 16.22
C ARG A 217 -14.38 -22.05 16.36
N SER A 218 -13.24 -22.36 15.73
CA SER A 218 -12.57 -23.66 15.81
C SER A 218 -11.09 -23.50 15.51
N LEU A 219 -10.26 -24.33 16.09
CA LEU A 219 -8.84 -24.39 15.76
C LEU A 219 -8.63 -24.99 14.38
N GLY A 220 -7.53 -24.61 13.76
CA GLY A 220 -7.20 -24.99 12.39
C GLY A 220 -5.70 -25.18 12.21
N LYS A 221 -5.23 -24.83 11.02
CA LYS A 221 -3.82 -24.87 10.65
C LYS A 221 -3.33 -23.45 10.37
N ALA A 222 -2.12 -23.15 10.84
CA ALA A 222 -1.44 -21.90 10.54
C ALA A 222 -0.54 -22.06 9.31
N TYR A 223 -0.47 -21.00 8.51
CA TYR A 223 0.36 -20.92 7.32
C TYR A 223 1.06 -19.58 7.24
N TRP A 224 2.32 -19.59 6.79
CA TRP A 224 2.93 -18.42 6.21
C TRP A 224 2.46 -18.26 4.77
N PHE A 225 2.09 -17.04 4.41
CA PHE A 225 1.88 -16.63 3.01
C PHE A 225 2.97 -15.62 2.67
N ASN A 226 3.78 -15.93 1.66
CA ASN A 226 4.81 -15.01 1.20
C ASN A 226 4.20 -14.00 0.20
N PRO A 227 4.08 -12.72 0.55
CA PRO A 227 3.45 -11.72 -0.30
C PRO A 227 4.29 -11.33 -1.53
N ARG A 228 5.54 -11.82 -1.64
CA ARG A 228 6.42 -11.54 -2.78
C ARG A 228 6.26 -12.55 -3.92
N ASN A 229 5.78 -13.76 -3.62
CA ASN A 229 5.68 -14.83 -4.61
C ASN A 229 4.44 -15.73 -4.46
N GLY A 230 3.57 -15.41 -3.51
CA GLY A 230 2.33 -16.15 -3.25
C GLY A 230 2.52 -17.55 -2.64
N ALA A 231 3.73 -17.95 -2.29
CA ALA A 231 3.99 -19.27 -1.70
C ALA A 231 3.34 -19.39 -0.31
N ARG A 232 2.78 -20.57 -0.03
CA ARG A 232 2.22 -20.93 1.27
C ARG A 232 3.05 -22.03 1.90
N THR A 233 3.43 -21.83 3.16
CA THR A 233 4.18 -22.81 3.96
C THR A 233 3.39 -23.12 5.21
N LEU A 234 3.11 -24.42 5.43
CA LEU A 234 2.44 -24.87 6.66
C LEU A 234 3.36 -24.64 7.87
N ILE A 235 2.85 -23.96 8.89
CA ILE A 235 3.52 -23.84 10.18
C ILE A 235 3.18 -25.06 11.04
N GLY A 236 1.93 -25.45 11.09
CA GLY A 236 1.46 -26.57 11.87
C GLY A 236 0.00 -26.43 12.32
N PRO A 237 -0.48 -27.37 13.13
CA PRO A 237 -1.74 -27.19 13.86
C PRO A 237 -1.58 -26.02 14.83
N VAL A 238 -2.70 -25.38 15.12
CA VAL A 238 -2.76 -24.29 16.11
C VAL A 238 -3.30 -24.86 17.40
N GLU A 239 -2.59 -24.61 18.50
CA GLU A 239 -2.98 -24.95 19.86
C GLU A 239 -3.48 -23.70 20.60
N ASN A 240 -4.34 -23.91 21.60
CA ASN A 240 -4.82 -22.82 22.48
C ASN A 240 -3.76 -22.41 23.51
#